data_9c39dc320a6b4dbc2ab7e4d6110c4435
#
_entry.id   9c39dc320a6b4dbc2ab7e4d6110c4435
#
_cell.length_a   1.000
_cell.length_b   1.000
_cell.length_c   1.000
_cell.angle_alpha   90.00
_cell.angle_beta   90.00
_cell.angle_gamma   90.00
#
_symmetry.space_group_name_H-M   'P 1'
#
loop_
_entity.id
_entity.type
_entity.pdbx_description
1 polymer ?
#
loop_
_entity_poly.entity_id
_entity_poly.type
_entity_poly.pdbx_seq_one_letter_code
_entity_poly.pdbx_strand_id
1 'polypeptide(L)'
;MTAVIDDGPPVPLFVRRSSVCPLDPAEEFARLRAEEPVVRVTLSTGASAWMVTRYADARRVVADQWRFSSRAAVDGPIPPPEPPGGFPPPRPGFFSTYAPREHARLRRMLNAEFGARRLRALRPRVEAVADERMAAMCRSGPGADLIADFALPVPARIFLELLGIPEPDQEGLRRNADVLLDFTPRPLEQAVAFAELDTYLSAFVSRCRRDPGDGDGLVGRLISSYGADLSDAELAGVAAQLLLAGYATTAGTIGLGALLLLRHPGQAAALRAGSADVDRAVEEMLRHLSVVSFGKVFTAEEDVTVGGQEIRAGEYVLCSLPSANRDAVLGPDADRFDITREPLPHLAFGHGARYCLGAELARLELRVCVPRLLNRFPGLRLDVPFEELRFTPMNAAYSLESLPVSW
;
A
#
# COMPACT_ATOMS: atom_id res chain seq x y z
N MET A 1 -14.48 -29.99 13.35
CA MET A 1 -13.15 -29.37 13.17
C MET A 1 -13.24 -28.01 13.80
N THR A 2 -12.64 -27.86 14.95
CA THR A 2 -12.72 -26.65 15.79
C THR A 2 -11.77 -25.62 15.19
N ALA A 3 -12.34 -24.50 14.69
CA ALA A 3 -11.54 -23.34 14.31
C ALA A 3 -10.71 -22.89 15.53
N VAL A 4 -9.43 -22.66 15.32
CA VAL A 4 -8.59 -22.00 16.33
C VAL A 4 -9.16 -20.61 16.52
N ILE A 5 -9.80 -20.41 17.68
CA ILE A 5 -10.26 -19.09 18.13
C ILE A 5 -8.99 -18.32 18.47
N ASP A 6 -8.66 -17.34 17.64
CA ASP A 6 -7.64 -16.34 17.94
C ASP A 6 -8.20 -15.50 19.11
N ASP A 7 -7.61 -15.61 20.30
CA ASP A 7 -8.00 -14.88 21.52
C ASP A 7 -7.63 -13.37 21.47
N GLY A 8 -7.26 -12.87 20.29
CA GLY A 8 -7.02 -11.45 20.07
C GLY A 8 -8.30 -10.61 20.04
N PRO A 9 -8.23 -9.28 20.22
CA PRO A 9 -9.38 -8.40 20.06
C PRO A 9 -9.94 -8.54 18.63
N PRO A 10 -11.28 -8.49 18.44
CA PRO A 10 -11.90 -8.71 17.13
C PRO A 10 -11.39 -7.71 16.11
N VAL A 11 -10.95 -8.20 14.96
CA VAL A 11 -10.45 -7.37 13.84
C VAL A 11 -11.55 -6.43 13.38
N PRO A 12 -11.32 -5.10 13.38
CA PRO A 12 -12.33 -4.13 12.98
C PRO A 12 -12.83 -4.35 11.55
N LEU A 13 -14.13 -4.12 11.29
CA LEU A 13 -14.75 -4.35 9.99
C LEU A 13 -14.01 -3.66 8.84
N PHE A 14 -13.50 -2.45 9.05
CA PHE A 14 -12.84 -1.65 8.00
C PHE A 14 -11.51 -2.25 7.47
N VAL A 15 -10.90 -3.20 8.19
CA VAL A 15 -9.70 -3.94 7.76
C VAL A 15 -9.95 -5.44 7.66
N ARG A 16 -11.16 -5.91 8.00
CA ARG A 16 -11.48 -7.34 8.04
C ARG A 16 -11.62 -7.92 6.65
N ARG A 17 -11.10 -9.13 6.51
CA ARG A 17 -11.25 -9.98 5.33
C ARG A 17 -12.20 -11.15 5.62
N SER A 18 -12.58 -11.87 4.59
CA SER A 18 -13.43 -13.05 4.70
C SER A 18 -12.78 -14.12 5.58
N SER A 19 -13.60 -14.73 6.42
CA SER A 19 -13.19 -15.87 7.25
C SER A 19 -13.07 -17.17 6.44
N VAL A 20 -13.71 -17.22 5.28
CA VAL A 20 -13.68 -18.39 4.37
C VAL A 20 -12.50 -18.31 3.42
N CYS A 21 -12.24 -17.13 2.85
CA CYS A 21 -11.12 -16.90 1.96
C CYS A 21 -10.49 -15.51 2.26
N PRO A 22 -9.40 -15.45 3.03
CA PRO A 22 -8.76 -14.18 3.40
C PRO A 22 -8.28 -13.33 2.22
N LEU A 23 -8.29 -13.84 0.99
CA LEU A 23 -8.04 -13.06 -0.22
C LEU A 23 -9.25 -12.20 -0.63
N ASP A 24 -10.43 -12.47 -0.08
CA ASP A 24 -11.66 -11.76 -0.37
C ASP A 24 -12.00 -10.74 0.73
N PRO A 25 -12.79 -9.70 0.43
CA PRO A 25 -13.37 -8.81 1.44
C PRO A 25 -14.27 -9.61 2.41
N ALA A 26 -14.52 -9.06 3.61
CA ALA A 26 -15.44 -9.68 4.55
C ALA A 26 -16.84 -9.89 3.93
N GLU A 27 -17.50 -10.98 4.30
CA GLU A 27 -18.78 -11.42 3.72
C GLU A 27 -19.87 -10.35 3.80
N GLU A 28 -19.86 -9.56 4.87
CA GLU A 28 -20.81 -8.49 5.12
C GLU A 28 -20.80 -7.41 4.03
N PHE A 29 -19.69 -7.21 3.34
CA PHE A 29 -19.58 -6.14 2.35
C PHE A 29 -20.52 -6.30 1.15
N ALA A 30 -20.86 -7.52 0.76
CA ALA A 30 -21.82 -7.74 -0.32
C ALA A 30 -23.20 -7.20 0.07
N ARG A 31 -23.68 -7.51 1.28
CA ARG A 31 -24.93 -7.00 1.85
C ARG A 31 -24.86 -5.49 2.03
N LEU A 32 -23.78 -4.97 2.63
CA LEU A 32 -23.62 -3.53 2.87
C LEU A 32 -23.67 -2.74 1.55
N ARG A 33 -23.00 -3.19 0.49
CA ARG A 33 -23.10 -2.54 -0.82
C ARG A 33 -24.56 -2.47 -1.34
N ALA A 34 -25.33 -3.53 -1.12
CA ALA A 34 -26.70 -3.61 -1.61
C ALA A 34 -27.66 -2.76 -0.78
N GLU A 35 -27.64 -2.88 0.53
CA GLU A 35 -28.67 -2.41 1.44
C GLU A 35 -28.29 -1.16 2.23
N GLU A 36 -27.03 -1.05 2.70
CA GLU A 36 -26.55 0.00 3.59
C GLU A 36 -25.14 0.45 3.20
N PRO A 37 -24.98 1.14 2.05
CA PRO A 37 -23.65 1.37 1.47
C PRO A 37 -22.75 2.32 2.27
N VAL A 38 -23.31 3.06 3.22
CA VAL A 38 -22.58 3.93 4.14
C VAL A 38 -22.98 3.57 5.56
N VAL A 39 -22.06 3.02 6.33
CA VAL A 39 -22.32 2.43 7.66
C VAL A 39 -21.38 2.98 8.72
N ARG A 40 -21.86 3.09 9.95
CA ARG A 40 -21.02 3.48 11.10
C ARG A 40 -20.07 2.36 11.48
N VAL A 41 -18.79 2.71 11.71
CA VAL A 41 -17.74 1.82 12.21
C VAL A 41 -16.98 2.50 13.35
N THR A 42 -16.38 1.69 14.21
CA THR A 42 -15.45 2.17 15.25
C THR A 42 -14.02 1.92 14.79
N LEU A 43 -13.20 2.96 14.79
CA LEU A 43 -11.77 2.88 14.48
C LEU A 43 -11.00 2.25 15.66
N SER A 44 -9.78 1.79 15.44
CA SER A 44 -8.92 1.24 16.51
C SER A 44 -8.61 2.23 17.62
N THR A 45 -8.74 3.53 17.36
CA THR A 45 -8.61 4.62 18.34
C THR A 45 -9.87 4.85 19.18
N GLY A 46 -10.96 4.12 18.92
CA GLY A 46 -12.26 4.33 19.55
C GLY A 46 -13.12 5.41 18.88
N ALA A 47 -12.58 6.16 17.94
CA ALA A 47 -13.35 7.18 17.21
C ALA A 47 -14.39 6.52 16.28
N SER A 48 -15.55 7.18 16.10
CA SER A 48 -16.58 6.74 15.16
C SER A 48 -16.30 7.32 13.77
N ALA A 49 -16.53 6.53 12.73
CA ALA A 49 -16.40 6.95 11.33
C ALA A 49 -17.51 6.38 10.46
N TRP A 50 -17.79 7.02 9.33
CA TRP A 50 -18.62 6.50 8.26
C TRP A 50 -17.77 5.70 7.28
N MET A 51 -18.11 4.44 7.03
CA MET A 51 -17.44 3.59 6.04
C MET A 51 -18.29 3.50 4.79
N VAL A 52 -17.68 3.88 3.65
CA VAL A 52 -18.29 3.84 2.31
C VAL A 52 -17.87 2.56 1.61
N THR A 53 -18.83 1.80 1.06
CA THR A 53 -18.58 0.46 0.52
C THR A 53 -18.79 0.34 -1.00
N ARG A 54 -19.61 1.21 -1.64
CA ARG A 54 -19.88 1.21 -3.09
C ARG A 54 -18.78 1.92 -3.86
N TYR A 55 -18.49 1.43 -5.06
CA TYR A 55 -17.47 1.99 -5.95
C TYR A 55 -17.73 3.45 -6.31
N ALA A 56 -18.94 3.80 -6.74
CA ALA A 56 -19.26 5.15 -7.18
C ALA A 56 -19.12 6.18 -6.05
N ASP A 57 -19.59 5.84 -4.84
CA ASP A 57 -19.52 6.71 -3.67
C ASP A 57 -18.07 6.82 -3.15
N ALA A 58 -17.34 5.72 -3.04
CA ALA A 58 -15.93 5.73 -2.65
C ALA A 58 -15.08 6.55 -3.63
N ARG A 59 -15.32 6.40 -4.94
CA ARG A 59 -14.64 7.19 -5.97
C ARG A 59 -14.88 8.69 -5.81
N ARG A 60 -16.11 9.10 -5.48
CA ARG A 60 -16.44 10.51 -5.21
C ARG A 60 -15.72 11.03 -3.98
N VAL A 61 -15.76 10.29 -2.87
CA VAL A 61 -15.10 10.69 -1.62
C VAL A 61 -13.60 10.86 -1.82
N VAL A 62 -12.91 9.87 -2.39
CA VAL A 62 -11.44 9.95 -2.56
C VAL A 62 -11.00 10.98 -3.59
N ALA A 63 -11.87 11.40 -4.52
CA ALA A 63 -11.60 12.42 -5.51
C ALA A 63 -11.74 13.85 -4.96
N ASP A 64 -12.64 14.05 -4.01
CA ASP A 64 -13.05 15.38 -3.53
C ASP A 64 -12.23 15.82 -2.33
N GLN A 65 -11.04 16.31 -2.60
CA GLN A 65 -10.11 16.80 -1.58
C GLN A 65 -10.54 18.13 -0.92
N TRP A 66 -11.64 18.75 -1.36
CA TRP A 66 -12.15 20.00 -0.80
C TRP A 66 -13.18 19.73 0.30
N ARG A 67 -14.07 18.77 0.09
CA ARG A 67 -15.07 18.35 1.07
C ARG A 67 -14.58 17.26 2.02
N PHE A 68 -13.54 16.51 1.62
CA PHE A 68 -12.96 15.42 2.42
C PHE A 68 -11.46 15.65 2.62
N SER A 69 -11.10 16.14 3.79
CA SER A 69 -9.71 16.46 4.15
C SER A 69 -9.03 15.27 4.84
N SER A 70 -7.75 15.11 4.62
CA SER A 70 -6.94 14.11 5.32
C SER A 70 -6.09 14.72 6.45
N ARG A 71 -6.42 15.93 6.93
CA ARG A 71 -5.64 16.66 7.96
C ARG A 71 -5.57 15.92 9.30
N ALA A 72 -6.66 15.26 9.71
CA ALA A 72 -6.69 14.50 10.96
C ALA A 72 -5.76 13.27 10.96
N ALA A 73 -5.36 12.77 9.80
CA ALA A 73 -4.42 11.65 9.66
C ALA A 73 -2.95 12.12 9.76
N VAL A 74 -2.58 12.88 10.82
CA VAL A 74 -1.28 13.55 10.96
C VAL A 74 -0.15 12.55 11.19
N ASP A 75 -0.37 11.57 12.05
CA ASP A 75 0.64 10.59 12.47
C ASP A 75 0.42 9.18 11.88
N GLY A 76 -0.56 9.04 10.99
CA GLY A 76 -0.89 7.76 10.37
C GLY A 76 -2.22 7.83 9.61
N PRO A 77 -2.66 6.74 8.98
CA PRO A 77 -3.91 6.71 8.22
C PRO A 77 -5.16 6.70 9.10
N ILE A 78 -5.04 6.37 10.40
CA ILE A 78 -6.14 6.36 11.37
C ILE A 78 -5.92 7.53 12.33
N PRO A 79 -6.84 8.52 12.37
CA PRO A 79 -6.71 9.65 13.26
C PRO A 79 -6.87 9.24 14.73
N PRO A 80 -6.08 9.83 15.66
CA PRO A 80 -6.39 9.76 17.08
C PRO A 80 -7.71 10.51 17.37
N PRO A 81 -8.29 10.37 18.56
CA PRO A 81 -9.32 11.27 19.01
C PRO A 81 -8.83 12.72 18.92
N GLU A 82 -9.72 13.62 18.49
CA GLU A 82 -9.33 15.04 18.34
C GLU A 82 -8.87 15.60 19.70
N PRO A 83 -7.63 16.11 19.77
CA PRO A 83 -7.12 16.67 21.03
C PRO A 83 -7.78 18.03 21.33
N PRO A 84 -7.86 18.42 22.62
CA PRO A 84 -8.29 19.76 22.98
C PRO A 84 -7.46 20.81 22.25
N GLY A 85 -8.11 21.69 21.47
CA GLY A 85 -7.42 22.72 20.65
C GLY A 85 -7.19 22.32 19.19
N GLY A 86 -7.69 21.16 18.76
CA GLY A 86 -7.58 20.67 17.39
C GLY A 86 -6.28 19.92 17.08
N PHE A 87 -6.17 19.41 15.86
CA PHE A 87 -4.96 18.71 15.42
C PHE A 87 -3.79 19.67 15.21
N PRO A 88 -2.56 19.23 15.50
CA PRO A 88 -1.36 20.02 15.19
C PRO A 88 -1.25 20.24 13.66
N PRO A 89 -0.46 21.22 13.23
CA PRO A 89 -0.17 21.40 11.81
C PRO A 89 0.46 20.13 11.23
N PRO A 90 0.22 19.82 9.94
CA PRO A 90 0.84 18.69 9.27
C PRO A 90 2.37 18.74 9.41
N ARG A 91 3.01 17.59 9.61
CA ARG A 91 4.47 17.51 9.62
C ARG A 91 5.02 17.97 8.27
N PRO A 92 6.12 18.79 8.28
CA PRO A 92 6.77 19.19 7.04
C PRO A 92 7.05 17.98 6.16
N GLY A 93 6.73 18.07 4.86
CA GLY A 93 6.97 17.00 3.89
C GLY A 93 5.95 15.85 3.86
N PHE A 94 5.09 15.69 4.86
CA PHE A 94 4.00 14.70 4.84
C PHE A 94 2.83 15.21 3.97
N PHE A 95 3.13 15.33 2.67
CA PHE A 95 2.25 16.01 1.70
C PHE A 95 0.87 15.36 1.54
N SER A 96 0.72 14.09 1.91
CA SER A 96 -0.58 13.42 1.86
C SER A 96 -1.60 13.98 2.85
N THR A 97 -1.15 14.73 3.88
CA THR A 97 -2.00 15.41 4.87
C THR A 97 -2.16 16.90 4.59
N TYR A 98 -1.45 17.43 3.60
CA TYR A 98 -1.47 18.85 3.24
C TYR A 98 -2.81 19.29 2.64
N ALA A 99 -3.14 20.56 2.81
CA ALA A 99 -4.23 21.20 2.11
C ALA A 99 -4.02 21.12 0.57
N PRO A 100 -5.09 21.19 -0.24
CA PRO A 100 -5.00 20.93 -1.68
C PRO A 100 -3.93 21.73 -2.44
N ARG A 101 -3.73 23.01 -2.12
CA ARG A 101 -2.73 23.86 -2.79
C ARG A 101 -1.30 23.44 -2.47
N GLU A 102 -1.01 23.18 -1.19
CA GLU A 102 0.33 22.75 -0.72
C GLU A 102 0.64 21.34 -1.22
N HIS A 103 -0.35 20.43 -1.17
CA HIS A 103 -0.23 19.11 -1.77
C HIS A 103 0.15 19.21 -3.26
N ALA A 104 -0.54 20.05 -4.04
CA ALA A 104 -0.28 20.24 -5.46
C ALA A 104 1.12 20.79 -5.75
N ARG A 105 1.69 21.64 -4.84
CA ARG A 105 3.06 22.13 -4.93
C ARG A 105 4.07 20.99 -4.88
N LEU A 106 4.07 20.19 -3.82
CA LEU A 106 4.99 19.06 -3.67
C LEU A 106 4.74 17.99 -4.72
N ARG A 107 3.47 17.70 -5.03
CA ARG A 107 3.12 16.71 -6.05
C ARG A 107 3.72 17.01 -7.41
N ARG A 108 3.76 18.28 -7.83
CA ARG A 108 4.40 18.68 -9.11
C ARG A 108 5.89 18.40 -9.13
N MET A 109 6.60 18.68 -8.03
CA MET A 109 8.04 18.40 -7.89
C MET A 109 8.32 16.89 -7.95
N LEU A 110 7.49 16.09 -7.27
CA LEU A 110 7.66 14.65 -7.17
C LEU A 110 7.25 13.89 -8.46
N ASN A 111 6.27 14.37 -9.22
CA ASN A 111 5.78 13.68 -10.41
C ASN A 111 6.88 13.40 -11.44
N ALA A 112 7.88 14.28 -11.56
CA ALA A 112 8.99 14.08 -12.48
C ALA A 112 9.83 12.85 -12.13
N GLU A 113 9.97 12.54 -10.85
CA GLU A 113 10.75 11.42 -10.32
C GLU A 113 10.08 10.06 -10.54
N PHE A 114 8.75 10.04 -10.65
CA PHE A 114 7.94 8.85 -10.95
C PHE A 114 7.43 8.80 -12.39
N GLY A 115 7.98 9.65 -13.26
CA GLY A 115 7.60 9.72 -14.67
C GLY A 115 8.12 8.53 -15.50
N ALA A 116 7.47 8.24 -16.63
CA ALA A 116 7.73 7.10 -17.49
C ALA A 116 9.20 6.94 -17.92
N ARG A 117 9.93 8.04 -18.12
CA ARG A 117 11.37 8.01 -18.49
C ARG A 117 12.20 7.40 -17.35
N ARG A 118 11.98 7.83 -16.12
CA ARG A 118 12.67 7.34 -14.92
C ARG A 118 12.38 5.86 -14.68
N LEU A 119 11.12 5.49 -14.76
CA LEU A 119 10.70 4.11 -14.55
C LEU A 119 11.27 3.15 -15.60
N ARG A 120 11.35 3.58 -16.87
CA ARG A 120 12.04 2.79 -17.89
C ARG A 120 13.52 2.58 -17.56
N ALA A 121 14.19 3.60 -17.03
CA ALA A 121 15.61 3.48 -16.63
C ALA A 121 15.79 2.59 -15.39
N LEU A 122 14.78 2.50 -14.51
CA LEU A 122 14.81 1.67 -13.30
C LEU A 122 14.54 0.18 -13.59
N ARG A 123 13.86 -0.14 -14.70
CA ARG A 123 13.47 -1.52 -15.04
C ARG A 123 14.61 -2.54 -14.97
N PRO A 124 15.81 -2.30 -15.57
CA PRO A 124 16.91 -3.26 -15.48
C PRO A 124 17.37 -3.52 -14.04
N ARG A 125 17.24 -2.52 -13.17
CA ARG A 125 17.59 -2.68 -11.75
C ARG A 125 16.56 -3.54 -11.02
N VAL A 126 15.28 -3.33 -11.27
CA VAL A 126 14.20 -4.20 -10.71
C VAL A 126 14.42 -5.65 -11.16
N GLU A 127 14.74 -5.86 -12.44
CA GLU A 127 15.03 -7.19 -12.98
C GLU A 127 16.24 -7.84 -12.31
N ALA A 128 17.33 -7.09 -12.13
CA ALA A 128 18.55 -7.59 -11.49
C ALA A 128 18.31 -7.97 -10.01
N VAL A 129 17.59 -7.15 -9.26
CA VAL A 129 17.27 -7.44 -7.84
C VAL A 129 16.36 -8.65 -7.75
N ALA A 130 15.34 -8.77 -8.60
CA ALA A 130 14.47 -9.93 -8.63
C ALA A 130 15.23 -11.22 -8.95
N ASP A 131 16.11 -11.19 -9.96
CA ASP A 131 16.92 -12.35 -10.36
C ASP A 131 17.93 -12.74 -9.26
N GLU A 132 18.56 -11.77 -8.57
CA GLU A 132 19.45 -11.99 -7.42
C GLU A 132 18.71 -12.71 -6.28
N ARG A 133 17.50 -12.25 -5.94
CA ARG A 133 16.69 -12.86 -4.86
C ARG A 133 16.25 -14.27 -5.22
N MET A 134 15.77 -14.49 -6.43
CA MET A 134 15.42 -15.84 -6.90
C MET A 134 16.64 -16.78 -6.95
N ALA A 135 17.82 -16.27 -7.31
CA ALA A 135 19.05 -17.06 -7.25
C ALA A 135 19.45 -17.42 -5.82
N ALA A 136 19.20 -16.53 -4.84
CA ALA A 136 19.40 -16.83 -3.42
C ALA A 136 18.44 -17.95 -2.95
N MET A 137 17.16 -17.86 -3.29
CA MET A 137 16.18 -18.94 -3.01
C MET A 137 16.62 -20.27 -3.61
N CYS A 138 17.08 -20.31 -4.87
CA CYS A 138 17.61 -21.53 -5.49
C CYS A 138 18.80 -22.11 -4.74
N ARG A 139 19.70 -21.29 -4.17
CA ARG A 139 20.83 -21.78 -3.37
C ARG A 139 20.42 -22.36 -2.02
N SER A 140 19.40 -21.77 -1.39
CA SER A 140 18.83 -22.28 -0.12
C SER A 140 18.02 -23.57 -0.32
N GLY A 141 17.53 -23.80 -1.53
CA GLY A 141 16.71 -24.97 -1.87
C GLY A 141 15.22 -24.78 -1.55
N PRO A 142 14.40 -25.85 -1.76
CA PRO A 142 12.97 -25.85 -1.41
C PRO A 142 12.73 -25.59 0.09
N GLY A 143 11.53 -25.10 0.44
CA GLY A 143 11.18 -24.70 1.81
C GLY A 143 11.51 -23.23 2.10
N ALA A 144 11.54 -22.38 1.05
CA ALA A 144 11.75 -20.94 1.17
C ALA A 144 10.47 -20.23 1.68
N ASP A 145 10.64 -19.10 2.36
CA ASP A 145 9.55 -18.16 2.63
C ASP A 145 9.50 -17.09 1.53
N LEU A 146 8.51 -17.17 0.66
CA LEU A 146 8.38 -16.24 -0.46
C LEU A 146 8.23 -14.78 -0.03
N ILE A 147 7.65 -14.51 1.16
CA ILE A 147 7.55 -13.15 1.69
C ILE A 147 8.93 -12.64 2.08
N ALA A 148 9.63 -13.35 2.96
CA ALA A 148 10.91 -12.94 3.50
C ALA A 148 12.05 -12.97 2.47
N ASP A 149 12.01 -13.92 1.54
CA ASP A 149 13.10 -14.15 0.58
C ASP A 149 12.97 -13.37 -0.72
N PHE A 150 11.72 -12.98 -1.10
CA PHE A 150 11.46 -12.37 -2.40
C PHE A 150 10.51 -11.17 -2.34
N ALA A 151 9.26 -11.35 -1.88
CA ALA A 151 8.21 -10.36 -2.05
C ALA A 151 8.50 -9.05 -1.29
N LEU A 152 9.09 -9.13 -0.10
CA LEU A 152 9.46 -7.97 0.71
C LEU A 152 10.82 -7.39 0.29
N PRO A 153 11.91 -8.17 0.12
CA PRO A 153 13.23 -7.61 -0.19
C PRO A 153 13.31 -6.89 -1.52
N VAL A 154 12.59 -7.35 -2.56
CA VAL A 154 12.69 -6.75 -3.90
C VAL A 154 12.20 -5.29 -3.87
N PRO A 155 10.93 -4.97 -3.54
CA PRO A 155 10.47 -3.60 -3.54
C PRO A 155 11.15 -2.74 -2.45
N ALA A 156 11.50 -3.31 -1.30
CA ALA A 156 12.20 -2.56 -0.26
C ALA A 156 13.56 -2.05 -0.75
N ARG A 157 14.37 -2.90 -1.38
CA ARG A 157 15.67 -2.51 -1.94
C ARG A 157 15.53 -1.48 -3.05
N ILE A 158 14.62 -1.72 -4.00
CA ILE A 158 14.37 -0.79 -5.11
C ILE A 158 13.97 0.59 -4.59
N PHE A 159 13.11 0.63 -3.58
CA PHE A 159 12.60 1.89 -3.04
C PHE A 159 13.66 2.66 -2.23
N LEU A 160 14.46 1.99 -1.42
CA LEU A 160 15.52 2.60 -0.65
C LEU A 160 16.65 3.11 -1.56
N GLU A 161 17.01 2.37 -2.62
CA GLU A 161 17.93 2.82 -3.66
C GLU A 161 17.36 4.02 -4.43
N LEU A 162 16.06 4.03 -4.75
CA LEU A 162 15.39 5.17 -5.40
C LEU A 162 15.51 6.45 -4.55
N LEU A 163 15.37 6.35 -3.23
CA LEU A 163 15.57 7.47 -2.29
C LEU A 163 17.04 7.92 -2.25
N GLY A 164 17.99 7.06 -2.58
CA GLY A 164 19.44 7.28 -2.46
C GLY A 164 20.02 6.84 -1.13
N ILE A 165 19.31 5.95 -0.39
CA ILE A 165 19.77 5.45 0.91
C ILE A 165 20.92 4.44 0.70
N PRO A 166 22.10 4.63 1.34
CA PRO A 166 23.20 3.69 1.27
C PRO A 166 22.81 2.30 1.78
N GLU A 167 23.33 1.25 1.13
CA GLU A 167 22.99 -0.16 1.43
C GLU A 167 23.14 -0.53 2.92
N PRO A 168 24.21 -0.13 3.64
CA PRO A 168 24.38 -0.49 5.07
C PRO A 168 23.27 0.06 5.97
N ASP A 169 22.60 1.14 5.58
CA ASP A 169 21.58 1.81 6.41
C ASP A 169 20.15 1.29 6.13
N GLN A 170 19.97 0.54 5.03
CA GLN A 170 18.65 0.17 4.50
C GLN A 170 17.87 -0.73 5.48
N GLU A 171 18.51 -1.71 6.09
CA GLU A 171 17.84 -2.68 6.97
C GLU A 171 17.31 -2.02 8.26
N GLY A 172 18.06 -1.09 8.86
CA GLY A 172 17.61 -0.34 10.03
C GLY A 172 16.36 0.50 9.74
N LEU A 173 16.37 1.22 8.61
CA LEU A 173 15.25 2.04 8.20
C LEU A 173 14.01 1.21 7.87
N ARG A 174 14.19 0.05 7.21
CA ARG A 174 13.10 -0.87 6.92
C ARG A 174 12.43 -1.38 8.21
N ARG A 175 13.22 -1.81 9.21
CA ARG A 175 12.68 -2.26 10.50
C ARG A 175 11.85 -1.17 11.19
N ASN A 176 12.32 0.06 11.21
CA ASN A 176 11.57 1.17 11.80
C ASN A 176 10.27 1.44 11.01
N ALA A 177 10.33 1.36 9.68
CA ALA A 177 9.14 1.52 8.85
C ALA A 177 8.12 0.39 9.08
N ASP A 178 8.55 -0.87 9.24
CA ASP A 178 7.66 -2.01 9.53
C ASP A 178 6.90 -1.81 10.84
N VAL A 179 7.56 -1.30 11.90
CA VAL A 179 6.92 -0.96 13.19
C VAL A 179 5.86 0.13 13.01
N LEU A 180 6.12 1.13 12.17
CA LEU A 180 5.21 2.25 11.92
C LEU A 180 4.01 1.87 11.03
N LEU A 181 4.16 0.83 10.23
CA LEU A 181 3.11 0.34 9.32
C LEU A 181 2.16 -0.65 10.01
N ASP A 182 2.50 -1.15 11.18
CA ASP A 182 1.64 -2.00 12.00
C ASP A 182 0.70 -1.14 12.85
N PHE A 183 -0.61 -1.29 12.62
CA PHE A 183 -1.65 -0.55 13.35
C PHE A 183 -1.98 -1.14 14.72
N THR A 184 -1.33 -2.23 15.12
CA THR A 184 -1.44 -2.73 16.48
C THR A 184 -0.85 -1.68 17.44
N PRO A 185 -1.61 -1.21 18.45
CA PRO A 185 -1.13 -0.13 19.31
C PRO A 185 0.12 -0.52 20.10
N ARG A 186 1.25 0.06 19.77
CA ARG A 186 2.54 -0.05 20.46
C ARG A 186 3.19 1.33 20.54
N PRO A 187 2.57 2.28 21.30
CA PRO A 187 2.90 3.70 21.20
C PRO A 187 4.36 4.02 21.51
N LEU A 188 4.99 3.33 22.47
CA LEU A 188 6.39 3.56 22.80
C LEU A 188 7.32 3.08 21.67
N GLU A 189 7.11 1.88 21.15
CA GLU A 189 7.91 1.33 20.04
C GLU A 189 7.75 2.19 18.79
N GLN A 190 6.51 2.59 18.47
CA GLN A 190 6.21 3.45 17.32
C GLN A 190 6.85 4.83 17.47
N ALA A 191 6.83 5.42 18.67
CA ALA A 191 7.49 6.70 18.93
C ALA A 191 9.02 6.60 18.76
N VAL A 192 9.65 5.54 19.27
CA VAL A 192 11.08 5.29 19.09
C VAL A 192 11.43 5.09 17.63
N ALA A 193 10.70 4.20 16.92
CA ALA A 193 10.92 3.94 15.50
C ALA A 193 10.78 5.22 14.65
N PHE A 194 9.79 6.07 14.97
CA PHE A 194 9.62 7.34 14.28
C PHE A 194 10.77 8.31 14.56
N ALA A 195 11.20 8.43 15.82
CA ALA A 195 12.31 9.32 16.20
C ALA A 195 13.64 8.89 15.54
N GLU A 196 13.92 7.61 15.47
CA GLU A 196 15.11 7.08 14.78
C GLU A 196 15.05 7.34 13.27
N LEU A 197 13.88 7.10 12.65
CA LEU A 197 13.66 7.37 11.23
C LEU A 197 13.85 8.86 10.91
N ASP A 198 13.24 9.75 11.70
CA ASP A 198 13.32 11.21 11.52
C ASP A 198 14.76 11.71 11.70
N THR A 199 15.45 11.23 12.73
CA THR A 199 16.86 11.56 13.01
C THR A 199 17.77 11.15 11.83
N TYR A 200 17.61 9.92 11.36
CA TYR A 200 18.41 9.45 10.24
C TYR A 200 18.15 10.25 8.96
N LEU A 201 16.87 10.45 8.59
CA LEU A 201 16.53 11.14 7.35
C LEU A 201 16.93 12.63 7.39
N SER A 202 16.83 13.28 8.53
CA SER A 202 17.32 14.66 8.72
C SER A 202 18.83 14.75 8.51
N ALA A 203 19.59 13.82 9.09
CA ALA A 203 21.04 13.73 8.89
C ALA A 203 21.39 13.39 7.43
N PHE A 204 20.64 12.50 6.79
CA PHE A 204 20.82 12.13 5.39
C PHE A 204 20.60 13.31 4.45
N VAL A 205 19.51 14.08 4.61
CA VAL A 205 19.25 15.32 3.84
C VAL A 205 20.39 16.32 4.02
N SER A 206 20.86 16.52 5.26
CA SER A 206 21.96 17.43 5.55
C SER A 206 23.28 16.99 4.89
N ARG A 207 23.55 15.70 4.75
CA ARG A 207 24.69 15.17 3.98
C ARG A 207 24.54 15.46 2.49
N CYS A 208 23.38 15.13 1.91
CA CYS A 208 23.10 15.39 0.49
C CYS A 208 23.20 16.88 0.12
N ARG A 209 22.85 17.80 1.02
CA ARG A 209 23.01 19.23 0.76
C ARG A 209 24.47 19.69 0.76
N ARG A 210 25.32 19.09 1.60
CA ARG A 210 26.75 19.44 1.66
C ARG A 210 27.53 18.86 0.48
N ASP A 211 27.17 17.68 0.04
CA ASP A 211 27.79 16.97 -1.07
C ASP A 211 26.72 16.51 -2.09
N PRO A 212 26.37 17.36 -3.05
CA PRO A 212 25.40 17.00 -4.09
C PRO A 212 25.94 15.92 -5.07
N GLY A 213 27.22 15.57 -5.01
CA GLY A 213 27.86 14.56 -5.85
C GLY A 213 27.35 13.13 -5.62
N ASP A 214 26.84 12.82 -4.42
CA ASP A 214 26.16 11.57 -4.11
C ASP A 214 24.69 11.55 -4.58
N GLY A 215 24.27 12.52 -5.37
CA GLY A 215 22.89 12.87 -5.73
C GLY A 215 22.16 11.97 -6.73
N ASP A 216 22.54 10.72 -6.92
CA ASP A 216 21.81 9.81 -7.82
C ASP A 216 20.42 9.39 -7.28
N GLY A 217 20.17 9.57 -5.99
CA GLY A 217 18.88 9.31 -5.35
C GLY A 217 17.85 10.43 -5.53
N LEU A 218 16.58 10.13 -5.24
CA LEU A 218 15.48 11.09 -5.32
C LEU A 218 15.72 12.33 -4.46
N VAL A 219 16.26 12.15 -3.24
CA VAL A 219 16.54 13.28 -2.33
C VAL A 219 17.57 14.24 -2.93
N GLY A 220 18.69 13.72 -3.45
CA GLY A 220 19.72 14.54 -4.08
C GLY A 220 19.20 15.29 -5.32
N ARG A 221 18.37 14.64 -6.14
CA ARG A 221 17.76 15.28 -7.30
C ARG A 221 16.74 16.37 -6.93
N LEU A 222 15.95 16.16 -5.87
CA LEU A 222 15.06 17.20 -5.35
C LEU A 222 15.84 18.41 -4.85
N ILE A 223 16.97 18.18 -4.15
CA ILE A 223 17.87 19.25 -3.71
C ILE A 223 18.43 20.01 -4.92
N SER A 224 18.93 19.30 -5.93
CA SER A 224 19.51 19.93 -7.13
C SER A 224 18.47 20.72 -7.92
N SER A 225 17.21 20.25 -8.00
CA SER A 225 16.18 20.90 -8.82
C SER A 225 15.36 21.96 -8.06
N TYR A 226 15.17 21.78 -6.75
CA TYR A 226 14.22 22.57 -5.93
C TYR A 226 14.79 22.93 -4.56
N GLY A 227 16.11 22.88 -4.37
CA GLY A 227 16.73 23.05 -3.05
C GLY A 227 16.48 24.42 -2.40
N ALA A 228 16.20 25.47 -3.19
CA ALA A 228 15.79 26.77 -2.68
C ALA A 228 14.32 26.82 -2.21
N ASP A 229 13.47 25.94 -2.75
CA ASP A 229 12.03 25.92 -2.50
C ASP A 229 11.61 24.87 -1.45
N LEU A 230 12.54 23.99 -1.03
CA LEU A 230 12.32 22.90 -0.08
C LEU A 230 13.24 23.03 1.12
N SER A 231 12.68 23.10 2.32
CA SER A 231 13.44 23.02 3.56
C SER A 231 13.98 21.61 3.82
N ASP A 232 15.00 21.49 4.67
CA ASP A 232 15.53 20.18 5.09
C ASP A 232 14.45 19.34 5.77
N ALA A 233 13.60 19.96 6.58
CA ALA A 233 12.48 19.29 7.24
C ALA A 233 11.44 18.79 6.22
N GLU A 234 11.13 19.53 5.15
CA GLU A 234 10.24 19.06 4.09
C GLU A 234 10.85 17.90 3.30
N LEU A 235 12.15 17.95 3.00
CA LEU A 235 12.85 16.86 2.30
C LEU A 235 12.89 15.59 3.13
N ALA A 236 13.21 15.69 4.43
CA ALA A 236 13.22 14.55 5.35
C ALA A 236 11.83 13.94 5.49
N GLY A 237 10.79 14.79 5.64
CA GLY A 237 9.41 14.31 5.72
C GLY A 237 8.89 13.70 4.42
N VAL A 238 9.26 14.23 3.25
CA VAL A 238 8.98 13.61 1.95
C VAL A 238 9.62 12.23 1.87
N ALA A 239 10.90 12.10 2.25
CA ALA A 239 11.60 10.81 2.23
C ALA A 239 10.93 9.81 3.20
N ALA A 240 10.57 10.24 4.42
CA ALA A 240 9.86 9.42 5.40
C ALA A 240 8.51 8.95 4.87
N GLN A 241 7.68 9.86 4.36
CA GLN A 241 6.37 9.48 3.82
C GLN A 241 6.48 8.53 2.63
N LEU A 242 7.43 8.78 1.74
CA LEU A 242 7.65 7.91 0.58
C LEU A 242 8.14 6.53 1.02
N LEU A 243 9.03 6.43 2.00
CA LEU A 243 9.49 5.15 2.54
C LEU A 243 8.33 4.36 3.14
N LEU A 244 7.51 4.99 3.99
CA LEU A 244 6.36 4.33 4.62
C LEU A 244 5.30 3.86 3.61
N ALA A 245 5.16 4.54 2.46
CA ALA A 245 4.16 4.17 1.46
C ALA A 245 4.69 3.22 0.37
N GLY A 246 6.01 3.14 0.17
CA GLY A 246 6.58 2.74 -1.11
C GLY A 246 6.83 1.25 -1.30
N TYR A 247 7.15 0.49 -0.25
CA TYR A 247 7.56 -0.90 -0.44
C TYR A 247 6.55 -1.94 0.07
N ALA A 248 5.97 -1.73 1.26
CA ALA A 248 5.13 -2.74 1.90
C ALA A 248 3.87 -3.06 1.10
N THR A 249 3.28 -2.05 0.44
CA THR A 249 2.10 -2.23 -0.42
C THR A 249 2.40 -3.07 -1.66
N THR A 250 3.55 -2.85 -2.29
CA THR A 250 4.00 -3.66 -3.44
C THR A 250 4.39 -5.06 -3.00
N ALA A 251 5.09 -5.20 -1.87
CA ALA A 251 5.43 -6.48 -1.26
C ALA A 251 4.18 -7.33 -0.98
N GLY A 252 3.18 -6.75 -0.32
CA GLY A 252 1.90 -7.41 -0.06
C GLY A 252 1.20 -7.85 -1.35
N THR A 253 1.24 -7.01 -2.39
CA THR A 253 0.64 -7.36 -3.69
C THR A 253 1.41 -8.48 -4.40
N ILE A 254 2.75 -8.51 -4.33
CA ILE A 254 3.56 -9.62 -4.89
C ILE A 254 3.27 -10.92 -4.15
N GLY A 255 3.29 -10.91 -2.82
CA GLY A 255 3.07 -12.11 -1.99
C GLY A 255 1.67 -12.69 -2.15
N LEU A 256 0.64 -11.85 -1.98
CA LEU A 256 -0.75 -12.26 -2.15
C LEU A 256 -1.09 -12.59 -3.61
N GLY A 257 -0.48 -11.90 -4.57
CA GLY A 257 -0.62 -12.20 -6.01
C GLY A 257 -0.02 -13.57 -6.37
N ALA A 258 1.13 -13.91 -5.79
CA ALA A 258 1.72 -15.24 -5.93
C ALA A 258 0.78 -16.32 -5.34
N LEU A 259 0.30 -16.11 -4.10
CA LEU A 259 -0.66 -17.01 -3.46
C LEU A 259 -1.93 -17.18 -4.31
N LEU A 260 -2.47 -16.08 -4.84
CA LEU A 260 -3.66 -16.09 -5.67
C LEU A 260 -3.45 -16.93 -6.94
N LEU A 261 -2.29 -16.80 -7.59
CA LEU A 261 -1.92 -17.61 -8.76
C LEU A 261 -1.70 -19.10 -8.41
N LEU A 262 -1.10 -19.39 -7.24
CA LEU A 262 -0.96 -20.77 -6.77
C LEU A 262 -2.32 -21.44 -6.55
N ARG A 263 -3.34 -20.69 -6.16
CA ARG A 263 -4.72 -21.16 -6.03
C ARG A 263 -5.48 -21.24 -7.37
N HIS A 264 -4.93 -20.63 -8.44
CA HIS A 264 -5.51 -20.64 -9.78
C HIS A 264 -4.48 -21.18 -10.81
N PRO A 265 -4.10 -22.48 -10.74
CA PRO A 265 -2.98 -23.02 -11.51
C PRO A 265 -3.16 -22.91 -13.03
N GLY A 266 -4.40 -22.90 -13.52
CA GLY A 266 -4.68 -22.66 -14.95
C GLY A 266 -4.32 -21.25 -15.39
N GLN A 267 -4.58 -20.25 -14.56
CA GLN A 267 -4.22 -18.85 -14.83
C GLN A 267 -2.70 -18.64 -14.70
N ALA A 268 -2.07 -19.24 -13.70
CA ALA A 268 -0.61 -19.25 -13.57
C ALA A 268 0.09 -19.87 -14.77
N ALA A 269 -0.44 -21.00 -15.28
CA ALA A 269 0.07 -21.65 -16.48
C ALA A 269 -0.10 -20.78 -17.73
N ALA A 270 -1.22 -20.08 -17.88
CA ALA A 270 -1.47 -19.17 -19.00
C ALA A 270 -0.48 -17.99 -19.01
N LEU A 271 -0.18 -17.40 -17.84
CA LEU A 271 0.84 -16.35 -17.69
C LEU A 271 2.23 -16.88 -18.07
N ARG A 272 2.60 -18.05 -17.56
CA ARG A 272 3.89 -18.68 -17.83
C ARG A 272 4.08 -19.02 -19.32
N ALA A 273 3.02 -19.49 -19.96
CA ALA A 273 3.02 -19.79 -21.39
C ALA A 273 3.00 -18.54 -22.31
N GLY A 274 2.81 -17.33 -21.73
CA GLY A 274 2.63 -16.10 -22.49
C GLY A 274 1.31 -16.01 -23.25
N SER A 275 0.32 -16.88 -22.93
CA SER A 275 -1.02 -16.85 -23.52
C SER A 275 -1.97 -15.91 -22.80
N ALA A 276 -1.60 -15.40 -21.62
CA ALA A 276 -2.29 -14.35 -20.92
C ALA A 276 -1.41 -13.07 -20.85
N ASP A 277 -2.06 -11.92 -20.96
CA ASP A 277 -1.40 -10.62 -20.93
C ASP A 277 -0.99 -10.25 -19.50
N VAL A 278 0.30 -9.93 -19.29
CA VAL A 278 0.86 -9.59 -17.98
C VAL A 278 0.27 -8.27 -17.46
N ASP A 279 -0.01 -7.30 -18.33
CA ASP A 279 -0.58 -6.01 -17.92
C ASP A 279 -2.00 -6.20 -17.39
N ARG A 280 -2.83 -7.00 -18.06
CA ARG A 280 -4.18 -7.36 -17.59
C ARG A 280 -4.13 -8.10 -16.25
N ALA A 281 -3.23 -9.07 -16.13
CA ALA A 281 -3.06 -9.82 -14.89
C ALA A 281 -2.67 -8.93 -13.71
N VAL A 282 -1.77 -7.96 -13.92
CA VAL A 282 -1.35 -7.01 -12.89
C VAL A 282 -2.52 -6.10 -12.46
N GLU A 283 -3.29 -5.55 -13.42
CA GLU A 283 -4.46 -4.72 -13.08
C GLU A 283 -5.53 -5.53 -12.34
N GLU A 284 -5.76 -6.79 -12.73
CA GLU A 284 -6.71 -7.66 -12.05
C GLU A 284 -6.25 -8.04 -10.63
N MET A 285 -4.95 -8.31 -10.43
CA MET A 285 -4.38 -8.54 -9.09
C MET A 285 -4.57 -7.31 -8.20
N LEU A 286 -4.26 -6.12 -8.69
CA LEU A 286 -4.41 -4.85 -7.97
C LEU A 286 -5.88 -4.62 -7.58
N ARG A 287 -6.81 -4.81 -8.52
CA ARG A 287 -8.24 -4.68 -8.28
C ARG A 287 -8.73 -5.69 -7.26
N HIS A 288 -8.42 -6.97 -7.49
CA HIS A 288 -8.95 -8.09 -6.72
C HIS A 288 -8.45 -8.12 -5.29
N LEU A 289 -7.15 -7.91 -5.08
CA LEU A 289 -6.53 -7.97 -3.76
C LEU A 289 -6.77 -6.70 -2.94
N SER A 290 -6.64 -5.52 -3.57
CA SER A 290 -6.78 -4.23 -2.88
C SER A 290 -6.10 -4.24 -1.51
N VAL A 291 -4.78 -4.43 -1.51
CA VAL A 291 -3.97 -4.62 -0.27
C VAL A 291 -4.07 -3.45 0.71
N VAL A 292 -4.37 -2.26 0.22
CA VAL A 292 -4.70 -1.09 1.07
C VAL A 292 -6.20 -1.12 1.34
N SER A 293 -6.58 -1.42 2.58
CA SER A 293 -7.99 -1.64 2.93
C SER A 293 -8.86 -0.39 2.83
N PHE A 294 -8.34 0.79 3.19
CA PHE A 294 -9.14 2.04 3.20
C PHE A 294 -8.37 3.30 2.77
N GLY A 295 -7.06 3.21 2.53
CA GLY A 295 -6.21 4.35 2.19
C GLY A 295 -6.02 5.30 3.37
N LYS A 296 -6.94 6.24 3.55
CA LYS A 296 -6.94 7.21 4.67
C LYS A 296 -8.33 7.37 5.25
N VAL A 297 -8.38 7.82 6.51
CA VAL A 297 -9.58 8.38 7.11
C VAL A 297 -9.61 9.87 6.77
N PHE A 298 -10.72 10.33 6.25
CA PHE A 298 -10.99 11.72 5.91
C PHE A 298 -11.86 12.36 6.98
N THR A 299 -11.81 13.70 7.07
CA THR A 299 -12.76 14.52 7.82
C THR A 299 -13.67 15.23 6.80
N ALA A 300 -14.98 15.18 7.00
CA ALA A 300 -15.91 16.00 6.24
C ALA A 300 -15.74 17.48 6.64
N GLU A 301 -15.46 18.35 5.70
CA GLU A 301 -15.24 19.80 5.96
C GLU A 301 -16.56 20.59 5.98
N GLU A 302 -17.64 20.01 5.47
CA GLU A 302 -19.00 20.56 5.45
C GLU A 302 -20.03 19.41 5.54
N ASP A 303 -21.28 19.73 5.79
CA ASP A 303 -22.36 18.74 5.72
C ASP A 303 -22.51 18.23 4.28
N VAL A 304 -22.47 16.92 4.11
CA VAL A 304 -22.46 16.27 2.79
C VAL A 304 -23.29 14.99 2.78
N THR A 305 -23.93 14.70 1.66
CA THR A 305 -24.66 13.43 1.46
C THR A 305 -23.81 12.47 0.61
N VAL A 306 -23.55 11.28 1.13
CA VAL A 306 -22.85 10.19 0.46
C VAL A 306 -23.72 8.93 0.50
N GLY A 307 -24.00 8.33 -0.66
CA GLY A 307 -24.81 7.10 -0.74
C GLY A 307 -26.19 7.19 -0.08
N GLY A 308 -26.75 8.40 0.02
CA GLY A 308 -28.04 8.68 0.71
C GLY A 308 -27.91 8.96 2.22
N GLN A 309 -26.71 8.80 2.80
CA GLN A 309 -26.44 9.09 4.20
C GLN A 309 -25.96 10.53 4.37
N GLU A 310 -26.57 11.28 5.28
CA GLU A 310 -26.06 12.59 5.71
C GLU A 310 -24.85 12.41 6.64
N ILE A 311 -23.76 13.07 6.30
CA ILE A 311 -22.51 13.15 7.06
C ILE A 311 -22.30 14.61 7.42
N ARG A 312 -22.12 14.90 8.70
CA ARG A 312 -21.94 16.26 9.19
C ARG A 312 -20.50 16.71 9.11
N ALA A 313 -20.28 18.01 9.02
CA ALA A 313 -18.98 18.62 9.17
C ALA A 313 -18.27 18.12 10.46
N GLY A 314 -17.00 17.78 10.36
CA GLY A 314 -16.19 17.21 11.44
C GLY A 314 -16.29 15.69 11.59
N GLU A 315 -17.25 15.00 10.97
CA GLU A 315 -17.32 13.54 11.04
C GLU A 315 -16.25 12.86 10.16
N TYR A 316 -15.78 11.71 10.63
CA TYR A 316 -14.81 10.91 9.91
C TYR A 316 -15.47 10.03 8.86
N VAL A 317 -14.78 9.89 7.72
CA VAL A 317 -15.20 9.08 6.57
C VAL A 317 -14.02 8.23 6.09
N LEU A 318 -14.26 6.96 5.82
CA LEU A 318 -13.29 6.10 5.15
C LEU A 318 -13.96 5.28 4.04
N CYS A 319 -13.17 4.83 3.08
CA CYS A 319 -13.68 4.03 1.96
C CYS A 319 -13.11 2.62 2.03
N SER A 320 -13.95 1.58 2.06
CA SER A 320 -13.46 0.20 1.91
C SER A 320 -13.07 -0.04 0.46
N LEU A 321 -11.77 0.02 0.15
CA LEU A 321 -11.28 -0.19 -1.22
C LEU A 321 -11.50 -1.62 -1.70
N PRO A 322 -11.29 -2.68 -0.86
CA PRO A 322 -11.61 -4.05 -1.25
C PRO A 322 -13.09 -4.24 -1.58
N SER A 323 -13.99 -3.64 -0.81
CA SER A 323 -15.43 -3.69 -1.10
C SER A 323 -15.77 -2.97 -2.40
N ALA A 324 -15.30 -1.73 -2.55
CA ALA A 324 -15.58 -0.91 -3.74
C ALA A 324 -15.08 -1.57 -5.04
N ASN A 325 -13.91 -2.20 -5.02
CA ASN A 325 -13.33 -2.87 -6.18
C ASN A 325 -14.00 -4.22 -6.54
N ARG A 326 -14.94 -4.67 -5.74
CA ARG A 326 -15.80 -5.86 -5.97
C ARG A 326 -17.26 -5.47 -6.21
N ASP A 327 -17.56 -4.19 -6.41
CA ASP A 327 -18.91 -3.73 -6.66
C ASP A 327 -19.44 -4.23 -8.02
N ALA A 328 -20.68 -4.74 -8.03
CA ALA A 328 -21.34 -5.27 -9.22
C ALA A 328 -21.49 -4.24 -10.36
N VAL A 329 -21.38 -2.94 -10.05
CA VAL A 329 -21.35 -1.87 -11.07
C VAL A 329 -20.13 -2.00 -12.01
N LEU A 330 -19.07 -2.68 -11.57
CA LEU A 330 -17.86 -2.96 -12.36
C LEU A 330 -18.05 -4.16 -13.31
N GLY A 331 -19.15 -4.88 -13.20
CA GLY A 331 -19.50 -6.05 -14.03
C GLY A 331 -20.05 -7.21 -13.18
N PRO A 332 -20.78 -8.14 -13.81
CA PRO A 332 -21.47 -9.22 -13.10
C PRO A 332 -20.55 -10.17 -12.34
N ASP A 333 -19.30 -10.31 -12.80
CA ASP A 333 -18.28 -11.19 -12.20
C ASP A 333 -17.19 -10.41 -11.45
N ALA A 334 -17.49 -9.21 -10.91
CA ALA A 334 -16.50 -8.36 -10.22
C ALA A 334 -15.87 -9.06 -8.99
N ASP A 335 -16.57 -10.01 -8.37
CA ASP A 335 -16.05 -10.81 -7.26
C ASP A 335 -15.06 -11.91 -7.72
N ARG A 336 -15.04 -12.27 -8.99
CA ARG A 336 -14.17 -13.31 -9.54
C ARG A 336 -12.79 -12.78 -9.90
N PHE A 337 -11.75 -13.54 -9.57
CA PHE A 337 -10.40 -13.30 -10.09
C PHE A 337 -10.27 -13.91 -11.49
N ASP A 338 -9.92 -13.08 -12.47
CA ASP A 338 -9.75 -13.49 -13.86
C ASP A 338 -8.71 -12.61 -14.56
N ILE A 339 -7.51 -13.13 -14.74
CA ILE A 339 -6.39 -12.41 -15.39
C ILE A 339 -6.62 -12.14 -16.88
N THR A 340 -7.63 -12.76 -17.48
CA THR A 340 -7.99 -12.52 -18.91
C THR A 340 -9.01 -11.39 -19.06
N ARG A 341 -9.56 -10.92 -17.96
CA ARG A 341 -10.53 -9.82 -17.91
C ARG A 341 -9.98 -8.57 -18.60
N GLU A 342 -10.82 -7.89 -19.36
CA GLU A 342 -10.51 -6.50 -19.78
C GLU A 342 -10.35 -5.64 -18.52
N PRO A 343 -9.31 -4.77 -18.46
CA PRO A 343 -9.04 -3.97 -17.29
C PRO A 343 -10.26 -3.15 -16.85
N LEU A 344 -10.71 -3.35 -15.64
CA LEU A 344 -11.77 -2.57 -15.00
C LEU A 344 -11.18 -1.37 -14.27
N PRO A 345 -11.90 -0.23 -14.22
CA PRO A 345 -11.48 0.85 -13.36
C PRO A 345 -11.52 0.40 -11.91
N HIS A 346 -10.45 0.68 -11.15
CA HIS A 346 -10.37 0.28 -9.76
C HIS A 346 -9.76 1.38 -8.88
N LEU A 347 -9.97 1.28 -7.57
CA LEU A 347 -9.51 2.25 -6.57
C LEU A 347 -8.27 1.76 -5.79
N ALA A 348 -7.57 0.71 -6.22
CA ALA A 348 -6.37 0.22 -5.53
C ALA A 348 -5.29 1.30 -5.34
N PHE A 349 -5.24 2.28 -6.24
CA PHE A 349 -4.36 3.45 -6.17
C PHE A 349 -5.10 4.75 -5.81
N GLY A 350 -6.33 4.67 -5.32
CA GLY A 350 -7.17 5.84 -5.09
C GLY A 350 -7.69 6.47 -6.40
N HIS A 351 -8.10 7.73 -6.33
CA HIS A 351 -8.61 8.49 -7.49
C HIS A 351 -8.39 10.00 -7.32
N GLY A 352 -8.39 10.74 -8.46
CA GLY A 352 -8.31 12.20 -8.46
C GLY A 352 -6.92 12.76 -8.14
N ALA A 353 -6.86 13.95 -7.54
CA ALA A 353 -5.62 14.68 -7.32
C ALA A 353 -4.63 13.96 -6.37
N ARG A 354 -5.14 13.06 -5.52
CA ARG A 354 -4.35 12.25 -4.57
C ARG A 354 -4.12 10.82 -5.06
N TYR A 355 -4.31 10.56 -6.35
CA TYR A 355 -3.94 9.27 -6.96
C TYR A 355 -2.51 8.89 -6.62
N CYS A 356 -2.25 7.62 -6.34
CA CYS A 356 -0.96 7.12 -5.87
C CYS A 356 0.20 7.61 -6.75
N LEU A 357 1.21 8.19 -6.11
CA LEU A 357 2.41 8.69 -6.81
C LEU A 357 3.23 7.54 -7.39
N GLY A 358 3.33 6.44 -6.63
CA GLY A 358 4.10 5.24 -6.98
C GLY A 358 3.36 4.24 -7.87
N ALA A 359 2.16 4.55 -8.37
CA ALA A 359 1.32 3.57 -9.08
C ALA A 359 2.04 2.89 -10.27
N GLU A 360 2.79 3.65 -11.06
CA GLU A 360 3.52 3.08 -12.20
C GLU A 360 4.78 2.32 -11.78
N LEU A 361 5.41 2.67 -10.63
CA LEU A 361 6.51 1.90 -10.08
C LEU A 361 6.00 0.54 -9.57
N ALA A 362 4.91 0.52 -8.83
CA ALA A 362 4.28 -0.72 -8.36
C ALA A 362 3.88 -1.64 -9.54
N ARG A 363 3.29 -1.07 -10.60
CA ARG A 363 3.00 -1.81 -11.83
C ARG A 363 4.26 -2.38 -12.48
N LEU A 364 5.33 -1.59 -12.55
CA LEU A 364 6.61 -2.04 -13.10
C LEU A 364 7.16 -3.23 -12.31
N GLU A 365 7.16 -3.14 -10.98
CA GLU A 365 7.65 -4.22 -10.11
C GLU A 365 6.81 -5.49 -10.27
N LEU A 366 5.49 -5.38 -10.29
CA LEU A 366 4.59 -6.53 -10.52
C LEU A 366 4.81 -7.16 -11.90
N ARG A 367 4.92 -6.35 -12.97
CA ARG A 367 5.19 -6.81 -14.33
C ARG A 367 6.53 -7.55 -14.48
N VAL A 368 7.48 -7.21 -13.63
CA VAL A 368 8.79 -7.88 -13.60
C VAL A 368 8.75 -9.11 -12.71
N CYS A 369 8.31 -8.96 -11.46
CA CYS A 369 8.41 -10.00 -10.45
C CYS A 369 7.51 -11.20 -10.71
N VAL A 370 6.24 -10.97 -11.08
CA VAL A 370 5.26 -12.06 -11.19
C VAL A 370 5.61 -13.07 -12.30
N PRO A 371 5.84 -12.67 -13.56
CA PRO A 371 6.18 -13.63 -14.59
C PRO A 371 7.56 -14.27 -14.39
N ARG A 372 8.55 -13.52 -13.85
CA ARG A 372 9.87 -14.06 -13.55
C ARG A 372 9.83 -15.15 -12.50
N LEU A 373 9.05 -14.93 -11.42
CA LEU A 373 8.84 -15.92 -10.36
C LEU A 373 8.24 -17.21 -10.92
N LEU A 374 7.15 -17.12 -11.68
CA LEU A 374 6.48 -18.26 -12.30
C LEU A 374 7.37 -19.02 -13.29
N ASN A 375 8.17 -18.31 -14.06
CA ASN A 375 9.08 -18.92 -15.04
C ASN A 375 10.29 -19.57 -14.36
N ARG A 376 10.83 -18.95 -13.29
CA ARG A 376 11.99 -19.48 -12.56
C ARG A 376 11.65 -20.75 -11.79
N PHE A 377 10.41 -20.82 -11.25
CA PHE A 377 9.92 -21.93 -10.43
C PHE A 377 8.65 -22.52 -11.03
N PRO A 378 8.75 -23.31 -12.13
CA PRO A 378 7.57 -23.85 -12.81
C PRO A 378 6.73 -24.81 -11.93
N GLY A 379 7.37 -25.42 -10.91
CA GLY A 379 6.76 -26.30 -9.93
C GLY A 379 6.36 -25.62 -8.63
N LEU A 380 6.37 -24.28 -8.57
CA LEU A 380 6.06 -23.52 -7.36
C LEU A 380 4.70 -23.93 -6.77
N ARG A 381 4.69 -24.29 -5.50
CA ARG A 381 3.51 -24.73 -4.74
C ARG A 381 3.64 -24.34 -3.28
N LEU A 382 2.50 -24.29 -2.58
CA LEU A 382 2.49 -24.13 -1.13
C LEU A 382 3.13 -25.35 -0.46
N ASP A 383 3.87 -25.11 0.59
CA ASP A 383 4.51 -26.14 1.42
C ASP A 383 3.72 -26.41 2.70
N VAL A 384 2.67 -25.65 2.93
CA VAL A 384 1.71 -25.80 4.03
C VAL A 384 0.27 -25.74 3.50
N PRO A 385 -0.71 -26.30 4.21
CA PRO A 385 -2.12 -26.08 3.93
C PRO A 385 -2.48 -24.60 3.92
N PHE A 386 -3.39 -24.18 3.04
CA PHE A 386 -3.82 -22.78 2.94
C PHE A 386 -4.37 -22.23 4.27
N GLU A 387 -5.03 -23.07 5.04
CA GLU A 387 -5.66 -22.77 6.31
C GLU A 387 -4.65 -22.48 7.43
N GLU A 388 -3.38 -22.84 7.25
CA GLU A 388 -2.29 -22.54 8.18
C GLU A 388 -1.62 -21.21 7.91
N LEU A 389 -1.91 -20.58 6.76
CA LEU A 389 -1.34 -19.28 6.42
C LEU A 389 -1.88 -18.18 7.36
N ARG A 390 -0.97 -17.33 7.82
CA ARG A 390 -1.30 -16.18 8.68
C ARG A 390 -1.22 -14.89 7.88
N PHE A 391 -2.25 -14.06 8.06
CA PHE A 391 -2.40 -12.78 7.38
C PHE A 391 -2.25 -11.62 8.37
N THR A 392 -1.91 -10.43 7.86
CA THR A 392 -1.63 -9.23 8.66
C THR A 392 -2.72 -8.16 8.48
N PRO A 393 -3.94 -8.35 9.04
CA PRO A 393 -5.06 -7.43 8.83
C PRO A 393 -4.85 -6.05 9.45
N MET A 394 -4.03 -5.97 10.51
CA MET A 394 -3.72 -4.72 11.20
C MET A 394 -2.52 -3.98 10.62
N ASN A 395 -2.09 -4.31 9.42
CA ASN A 395 -1.02 -3.60 8.73
C ASN A 395 -1.56 -2.59 7.71
N ALA A 396 -0.80 -1.54 7.44
CA ALA A 396 -1.11 -0.53 6.42
C ALA A 396 -1.30 -1.15 5.03
N ALA A 397 -0.56 -2.22 4.75
CA ALA A 397 -0.75 -3.09 3.60
C ALA A 397 -1.13 -4.49 4.09
N TYR A 398 -2.32 -4.94 3.75
CA TYR A 398 -2.72 -6.33 3.97
C TYR A 398 -1.76 -7.28 3.27
N SER A 399 -1.23 -8.24 4.00
CA SER A 399 -0.20 -9.16 3.51
C SER A 399 -0.27 -10.50 4.24
N LEU A 400 0.74 -11.33 4.02
CA LEU A 400 1.03 -12.56 4.75
C LEU A 400 2.20 -12.33 5.71
N GLU A 401 2.18 -12.97 6.86
CA GLU A 401 3.36 -13.05 7.75
C GLU A 401 4.48 -13.86 7.09
N SER A 402 4.12 -14.96 6.44
CA SER A 402 5.01 -15.90 5.75
C SER A 402 4.25 -16.61 4.64
N LEU A 403 4.94 -17.00 3.58
CA LEU A 403 4.41 -17.84 2.51
C LEU A 403 5.40 -18.98 2.21
N PRO A 404 5.34 -20.08 2.98
CA PRO A 404 6.20 -21.22 2.75
C PRO A 404 5.91 -21.87 1.39
N VAL A 405 6.95 -22.03 0.56
CA VAL A 405 6.83 -22.57 -0.81
C VAL A 405 7.95 -23.55 -1.12
N SER A 406 7.65 -24.47 -2.02
CA SER A 406 8.62 -25.36 -2.64
C SER A 406 8.39 -25.45 -4.15
N TRP A 407 9.35 -26.01 -4.91
CA TRP A 407 9.32 -26.12 -6.36
C TRP A 407 10.01 -27.39 -6.88
#